data_dda076fb1fffa1df20b4402557f5f2c6
#
_entry.id   dda076fb1fffa1df20b4402557f5f2c6
#
_cell.length_a   1.000
_cell.length_b   1.000
_cell.length_c   1.000
_cell.angle_alpha   90.00
_cell.angle_beta   90.00
_cell.angle_gamma   90.00
#
_symmetry.space_group_name_H-M   'P 1'
#
loop_
_entity.id
_entity.type
_entity.pdbx_description
1 polymer ?
#
loop_
_entity_poly.entity_id
_entity_poly.type
_entity_poly.pdbx_seq_one_letter_code
_entity_poly.pdbx_strand_id
1 'polypeptide(L)'
;MPAHRTPPEVDRVAAAQAAVAARRARAAVKAAIASGERSALEVARSAWDDALVDTTSAERSLRVRDLLVSLSGIGPARAESIMGTLRIAPSKRLGGLGTRQRTALADWLAARGRKRGASKLVVLAGPTAVGKGTVSAYIREQYPDVNLSVSATTRKPRPGEVDGVHYYFVDDAEFDRMIRERELLEWATVHNSYRYGTPRPPIDRALDAGERVMLEIDLQGARQVRDAMPEAVLVFLLPPTWEELVRRLIGRGTESPEEQARRLDTAKVELAAQDEFDVRIVNSDVGTAARQVVDLFSAP
;
A
#
# COMPACT_ATOMS: atom_id res chain seq x y z
N MET A 1 44.21 -5.69 49.46
CA MET A 1 42.74 -5.77 49.56
C MET A 1 42.15 -4.78 48.56
N PRO A 2 41.50 -5.21 47.49
CA PRO A 2 40.81 -4.27 46.59
C PRO A 2 39.53 -3.79 47.21
N ALA A 3 39.35 -2.46 47.24
CA ALA A 3 38.18 -1.81 47.79
C ALA A 3 36.91 -2.16 46.94
N HIS A 4 35.91 -2.77 47.58
CA HIS A 4 34.60 -2.96 47.02
C HIS A 4 33.96 -1.57 46.76
N ARG A 5 33.91 -1.19 45.47
CA ARG A 5 33.09 -0.06 45.04
C ARG A 5 31.62 -0.44 45.17
N THR A 6 30.90 0.10 46.13
CA THR A 6 29.44 0.03 46.23
C THR A 6 28.85 0.63 44.94
N PRO A 7 27.95 -0.07 44.22
CA PRO A 7 27.26 0.54 43.07
C PRO A 7 26.48 1.79 43.54
N PRO A 8 26.41 2.86 42.74
CA PRO A 8 25.63 4.04 43.10
C PRO A 8 24.18 3.67 43.33
N GLU A 9 23.59 4.16 44.41
CA GLU A 9 22.20 3.95 44.78
C GLU A 9 21.33 4.56 43.69
N VAL A 10 20.66 3.69 42.91
CA VAL A 10 19.78 4.14 41.82
C VAL A 10 18.50 4.64 42.47
N ASP A 11 18.22 5.94 42.37
CA ASP A 11 16.92 6.50 42.76
C ASP A 11 15.80 5.90 41.90
N ARG A 12 15.14 4.87 42.45
CA ARG A 12 14.07 4.13 41.75
C ARG A 12 12.86 5.00 41.45
N VAL A 13 12.61 6.03 42.26
CA VAL A 13 11.48 6.95 42.05
C VAL A 13 11.78 7.88 40.88
N ALA A 14 12.95 8.50 40.85
CA ALA A 14 13.39 9.35 39.74
C ALA A 14 13.45 8.54 38.42
N ALA A 15 13.97 7.31 38.45
CA ALA A 15 13.99 6.42 37.27
C ALA A 15 12.58 6.06 36.77
N ALA A 16 11.64 5.79 37.67
CA ALA A 16 10.25 5.52 37.34
C ALA A 16 9.56 6.75 36.74
N GLN A 17 9.78 7.92 37.28
CA GLN A 17 9.25 9.22 36.78
C GLN A 17 9.82 9.50 35.38
N ALA A 18 11.11 9.33 35.15
CA ALA A 18 11.75 9.50 33.84
C ALA A 18 11.18 8.52 32.81
N ALA A 19 10.93 7.27 33.18
CA ALA A 19 10.32 6.28 32.30
C ALA A 19 8.89 6.63 31.90
N VAL A 20 8.10 7.20 32.82
CA VAL A 20 6.73 7.69 32.55
C VAL A 20 6.79 8.90 31.62
N ALA A 21 7.67 9.87 31.89
CA ALA A 21 7.86 11.04 31.04
C ALA A 21 8.26 10.66 29.62
N ALA A 22 9.22 9.76 29.46
CA ALA A 22 9.65 9.26 28.15
C ALA A 22 8.52 8.52 27.38
N ARG A 23 7.66 7.79 28.07
CA ARG A 23 6.47 7.15 27.45
C ARG A 23 5.46 8.20 26.97
N ARG A 24 5.17 9.22 27.77
CA ARG A 24 4.27 10.33 27.42
C ARG A 24 4.82 11.11 26.21
N ALA A 25 6.12 11.43 26.20
CA ALA A 25 6.75 12.13 25.09
C ALA A 25 6.63 11.35 23.77
N ARG A 26 6.90 10.04 23.78
CA ARG A 26 6.70 9.19 22.56
C ARG A 26 5.23 9.09 22.15
N ALA A 27 4.30 9.08 23.10
CA ALA A 27 2.87 9.07 22.77
C ALA A 27 2.45 10.39 22.10
N ALA A 28 2.97 11.53 22.56
CA ALA A 28 2.73 12.84 21.95
C ALA A 28 3.27 12.89 20.50
N VAL A 29 4.50 12.40 20.26
CA VAL A 29 5.05 12.31 18.89
C VAL A 29 4.16 11.47 17.98
N LYS A 30 3.67 10.33 18.44
CA LYS A 30 2.76 9.46 17.66
C LYS A 30 1.43 10.16 17.38
N ALA A 31 0.87 10.87 18.34
CA ALA A 31 -0.37 11.62 18.17
C ALA A 31 -0.20 12.75 17.14
N ALA A 32 0.90 13.50 17.19
CA ALA A 32 1.21 14.55 16.23
C ALA A 32 1.38 14.02 14.78
N ILE A 33 1.93 12.80 14.61
CA ILE A 33 1.98 12.15 13.30
C ILE A 33 0.57 11.74 12.84
N ALA A 34 -0.21 11.14 13.72
CA ALA A 34 -1.56 10.65 13.40
C ALA A 34 -2.53 11.79 13.05
N SER A 35 -2.39 12.97 13.69
CA SER A 35 -3.18 14.17 13.40
C SER A 35 -2.70 14.94 12.16
N GLY A 36 -1.50 14.61 11.63
CA GLY A 36 -0.88 15.35 10.54
C GLY A 36 -0.20 16.66 10.97
N GLU A 37 -0.12 16.98 12.26
CA GLU A 37 0.56 18.13 12.80
C GLU A 37 2.07 18.09 12.50
N ARG A 38 2.67 16.89 12.55
CA ARG A 38 4.07 16.65 12.17
C ARG A 38 4.16 15.55 11.13
N SER A 39 4.97 15.73 10.10
CA SER A 39 5.21 14.65 9.15
C SER A 39 6.11 13.57 9.75
N ALA A 40 5.86 12.30 9.41
CA ALA A 40 6.73 11.20 9.87
C ALA A 40 8.17 11.34 9.36
N LEU A 41 8.36 11.98 8.19
CA LEU A 41 9.69 12.27 7.63
C LEU A 41 10.44 13.30 8.48
N GLU A 42 9.77 14.37 8.92
CA GLU A 42 10.36 15.37 9.83
C GLU A 42 10.75 14.74 11.16
N VAL A 43 9.87 13.90 11.74
CA VAL A 43 10.16 13.17 12.98
C VAL A 43 11.37 12.23 12.81
N ALA A 44 11.46 11.53 11.68
CA ALA A 44 12.60 10.67 11.40
C ALA A 44 13.89 11.47 11.25
N ARG A 45 13.87 12.60 10.52
CA ARG A 45 15.03 13.49 10.36
C ARG A 45 15.48 14.09 11.68
N SER A 46 14.56 14.57 12.51
CA SER A 46 14.88 15.06 13.88
C SER A 46 15.54 13.98 14.73
N ALA A 47 15.15 12.71 14.58
CA ALA A 47 15.79 11.60 15.30
C ALA A 47 17.23 11.33 14.85
N TRP A 48 17.62 11.79 13.66
CA TRP A 48 18.95 11.57 13.05
C TRP A 48 19.84 12.81 13.08
N ASP A 49 19.33 13.94 13.55
CA ASP A 49 20.09 15.18 13.62
C ASP A 49 21.11 15.07 14.78
N ASP A 50 22.38 14.93 14.40
CA ASP A 50 23.48 14.80 15.35
C ASP A 50 23.83 16.14 16.03
N ALA A 51 23.33 17.27 15.54
CA ALA A 51 23.47 18.57 16.18
C ALA A 51 22.57 18.71 17.42
N LEU A 52 21.48 17.92 17.48
CA LEU A 52 20.61 17.79 18.65
C LEU A 52 21.15 16.67 19.55
N VAL A 53 22.19 16.95 20.31
CA VAL A 53 22.97 15.98 21.15
C VAL A 53 22.16 15.33 22.28
N ASP A 54 20.87 15.55 22.37
CA ASP A 54 20.05 14.86 23.37
C ASP A 54 19.77 13.41 22.93
N THR A 55 20.61 12.48 23.42
CA THR A 55 20.46 11.05 23.22
C THR A 55 19.15 10.49 23.79
N THR A 56 18.41 11.27 24.56
CA THR A 56 17.17 10.89 25.25
C THR A 56 15.92 11.37 24.53
N SER A 57 16.04 12.02 23.36
CA SER A 57 14.88 12.56 22.64
C SER A 57 13.82 11.48 22.35
N ALA A 58 12.56 11.88 22.42
CA ALA A 58 11.43 11.00 22.17
C ALA A 58 11.51 10.37 20.77
N GLU A 59 11.93 11.16 19.77
CA GLU A 59 12.09 10.74 18.37
C GLU A 59 13.17 9.68 18.24
N ARG A 60 14.38 9.86 18.80
CA ARG A 60 15.46 8.87 18.72
C ARG A 60 15.06 7.55 19.37
N SER A 61 14.31 7.62 20.47
CA SER A 61 13.85 6.44 21.21
C SER A 61 12.59 5.77 20.64
N LEU A 62 11.90 6.39 19.65
CA LEU A 62 10.71 5.85 19.02
C LEU A 62 11.08 4.63 18.16
N ARG A 63 10.29 3.54 18.26
CA ARG A 63 10.48 2.39 17.38
C ARG A 63 10.03 2.73 15.97
N VAL A 64 10.73 2.22 14.95
CA VAL A 64 10.33 2.38 13.54
C VAL A 64 8.92 1.84 13.30
N ARG A 65 8.59 0.69 13.89
CA ARG A 65 7.24 0.11 13.84
C ARG A 65 6.18 1.09 14.36
N ASP A 66 6.44 1.74 15.50
CA ASP A 66 5.48 2.68 16.11
C ASP A 66 5.29 3.95 15.26
N LEU A 67 6.36 4.45 14.63
CA LEU A 67 6.28 5.54 13.66
C LEU A 67 5.39 5.14 12.47
N LEU A 68 5.61 3.97 11.88
CA LEU A 68 4.83 3.49 10.73
C LEU A 68 3.34 3.29 11.09
N VAL A 69 3.05 2.68 12.23
CA VAL A 69 1.67 2.46 12.71
C VAL A 69 0.94 3.78 13.03
N SER A 70 1.67 4.88 13.29
CA SER A 70 1.06 6.20 13.47
C SER A 70 0.60 6.84 12.16
N LEU A 71 0.99 6.30 11.01
CA LEU A 71 0.52 6.76 9.71
C LEU A 71 -0.86 6.18 9.38
N SER A 72 -1.75 7.01 8.85
CA SER A 72 -3.08 6.56 8.41
C SER A 72 -2.97 5.38 7.44
N GLY A 73 -3.81 4.36 7.63
CA GLY A 73 -3.85 3.18 6.78
C GLY A 73 -2.70 2.17 6.98
N ILE A 74 -1.87 2.30 8.02
CA ILE A 74 -0.83 1.34 8.34
C ILE A 74 -1.11 0.65 9.68
N GLY A 75 -1.59 -0.59 9.60
CA GLY A 75 -1.72 -1.48 10.76
C GLY A 75 -0.39 -2.18 11.11
N PRO A 76 -0.37 -2.92 12.24
CA PRO A 76 0.83 -3.63 12.72
C PRO A 76 1.49 -4.57 11.70
N ALA A 77 0.70 -5.41 11.03
CA ALA A 77 1.19 -6.38 10.04
C ALA A 77 1.82 -5.68 8.83
N ARG A 78 1.18 -4.59 8.37
CA ARG A 78 1.70 -3.78 7.26
C ARG A 78 2.99 -3.06 7.62
N ALA A 79 3.11 -2.54 8.85
CA ALA A 79 4.35 -1.94 9.32
C ALA A 79 5.50 -2.95 9.32
N GLU A 80 5.25 -4.21 9.71
CA GLU A 80 6.23 -5.29 9.67
C GLU A 80 6.66 -5.64 8.24
N SER A 81 5.71 -5.71 7.30
CA SER A 81 5.99 -5.91 5.87
C SER A 81 6.90 -4.80 5.31
N ILE A 82 6.56 -3.53 5.57
CA ILE A 82 7.37 -2.36 5.16
C ILE A 82 8.78 -2.45 5.75
N MET A 83 8.90 -2.74 7.05
CA MET A 83 10.21 -2.89 7.70
C MET A 83 11.03 -4.01 7.07
N GLY A 84 10.39 -5.13 6.69
CA GLY A 84 11.03 -6.23 5.95
C GLY A 84 11.60 -5.76 4.61
N THR A 85 10.81 -5.02 3.82
CA THR A 85 11.23 -4.44 2.54
C THR A 85 12.42 -3.49 2.72
N LEU A 86 12.39 -2.64 3.75
CA LEU A 86 13.46 -1.69 4.07
C LEU A 86 14.65 -2.33 4.80
N ARG A 87 14.64 -3.66 5.04
CA ARG A 87 15.65 -4.42 5.79
C ARG A 87 15.91 -3.83 7.18
N ILE A 88 14.85 -3.44 7.87
CA ILE A 88 14.87 -2.89 9.23
C ILE A 88 14.31 -3.95 10.19
N ALA A 89 15.11 -4.38 11.17
CA ALA A 89 14.65 -5.37 12.15
C ALA A 89 13.51 -4.81 13.03
N PRO A 90 12.52 -5.62 13.46
CA PRO A 90 11.33 -5.17 14.22
C PRO A 90 11.62 -4.42 15.52
N SER A 91 12.76 -4.71 16.16
CA SER A 91 13.19 -4.07 17.41
C SER A 91 13.83 -2.69 17.24
N LYS A 92 14.15 -2.27 16.01
CA LYS A 92 14.92 -1.06 15.74
C LYS A 92 14.17 0.21 16.12
N ARG A 93 14.93 1.14 16.71
CA ARG A 93 14.50 2.52 17.00
C ARG A 93 15.09 3.46 15.95
N LEU A 94 14.47 4.63 15.75
CA LEU A 94 14.92 5.61 14.75
C LEU A 94 16.39 6.00 14.95
N GLY A 95 16.81 6.30 16.18
CA GLY A 95 18.20 6.65 16.49
C GLY A 95 19.21 5.51 16.27
N GLY A 96 18.75 4.25 16.21
CA GLY A 96 19.61 3.07 16.02
C GLY A 96 19.70 2.59 14.57
N LEU A 97 19.20 3.35 13.60
CA LEU A 97 19.30 3.02 12.18
C LEU A 97 20.69 3.40 11.63
N GLY A 98 21.27 2.50 10.84
CA GLY A 98 22.47 2.80 10.04
C GLY A 98 22.13 3.67 8.83
N THR A 99 23.13 4.29 8.22
CA THR A 99 22.97 5.24 7.10
C THR A 99 22.08 4.72 5.97
N ARG A 100 22.31 3.47 5.50
CA ARG A 100 21.49 2.87 4.44
C ARG A 100 20.02 2.72 4.83
N GLN A 101 19.75 2.36 6.08
CA GLN A 101 18.38 2.23 6.60
C GLN A 101 17.70 3.59 6.78
N ARG A 102 18.46 4.62 7.22
CA ARG A 102 17.96 6.00 7.30
C ARG A 102 17.55 6.52 5.93
N THR A 103 18.41 6.36 4.92
CA THR A 103 18.10 6.74 3.53
C THR A 103 16.86 6.01 3.01
N ALA A 104 16.83 4.68 3.10
CA ALA A 104 15.69 3.90 2.63
C ALA A 104 14.36 4.29 3.31
N LEU A 105 14.37 4.51 4.62
CA LEU A 105 13.17 4.97 5.35
C LEU A 105 12.80 6.40 4.98
N ALA A 106 13.77 7.31 4.83
CA ALA A 106 13.51 8.69 4.42
C ALA A 106 12.89 8.75 3.02
N ASP A 107 13.43 8.00 2.07
CA ASP A 107 12.93 7.94 0.68
C ASP A 107 11.51 7.38 0.65
N TRP A 108 11.26 6.32 1.40
CA TRP A 108 9.92 5.74 1.53
C TRP A 108 8.92 6.74 2.14
N LEU A 109 9.29 7.44 3.23
CA LEU A 109 8.44 8.46 3.86
C LEU A 109 8.24 9.68 2.95
N ALA A 110 9.28 10.12 2.24
CA ALA A 110 9.20 11.23 1.30
C ALA A 110 8.28 10.91 0.12
N ALA A 111 8.38 9.70 -0.43
CA ALA A 111 7.49 9.24 -1.50
C ALA A 111 6.02 9.24 -1.01
N ARG A 112 5.75 8.75 0.21
CA ARG A 112 4.42 8.76 0.81
C ARG A 112 3.89 10.17 1.14
N GLY A 113 4.75 11.09 1.53
CA GLY A 113 4.39 12.48 1.89
C GLY A 113 4.19 13.42 0.70
N ARG A 114 4.58 13.02 -0.51
CA ARG A 114 4.30 13.81 -1.71
C ARG A 114 2.78 13.89 -1.91
N LYS A 115 2.25 15.09 -2.17
CA LYS A 115 0.87 15.25 -2.63
C LYS A 115 0.76 14.44 -3.92
N ARG A 116 -0.02 13.37 -3.88
CA ARG A 116 -0.21 12.46 -5.00
C ARG A 116 -1.16 13.11 -5.98
N GLY A 117 -0.62 13.91 -6.87
CA GLY A 117 -1.37 14.59 -7.91
C GLY A 117 -1.10 14.04 -9.30
N ALA A 118 0.11 13.51 -9.54
CA ALA A 118 0.47 12.95 -10.83
C ALA A 118 1.58 11.90 -10.64
N SER A 119 1.42 10.74 -11.23
CA SER A 119 2.39 9.63 -11.22
C SER A 119 2.43 8.99 -12.60
N LYS A 120 3.50 8.26 -12.89
CA LYS A 120 3.53 7.37 -14.07
C LYS A 120 2.88 6.01 -13.80
N LEU A 121 2.60 5.69 -12.53
CA LEU A 121 1.92 4.47 -12.12
C LEU A 121 0.60 4.80 -11.43
N VAL A 122 -0.50 4.39 -12.05
CA VAL A 122 -1.86 4.49 -11.49
C VAL A 122 -2.42 3.10 -11.25
N VAL A 123 -3.00 2.89 -10.08
CA VAL A 123 -3.63 1.63 -9.66
C VAL A 123 -5.13 1.85 -9.56
N LEU A 124 -5.90 1.20 -10.40
CA LEU A 124 -7.35 1.21 -10.37
C LEU A 124 -7.86 0.01 -9.56
N ALA A 125 -8.48 0.29 -8.44
CA ALA A 125 -9.14 -0.72 -7.60
C ALA A 125 -10.57 -0.28 -7.24
N GLY A 126 -11.29 -1.13 -6.54
CA GLY A 126 -12.66 -0.86 -6.14
C GLY A 126 -13.45 -2.16 -6.01
N PRO A 127 -14.71 -2.11 -5.55
CA PRO A 127 -15.49 -3.30 -5.27
C PRO A 127 -15.78 -4.13 -6.52
N THR A 128 -16.12 -5.39 -6.28
CA THR A 128 -16.60 -6.29 -7.32
C THR A 128 -17.83 -5.69 -8.01
N ALA A 129 -17.91 -5.85 -9.34
CA ALA A 129 -18.99 -5.32 -10.19
C ALA A 129 -19.09 -3.79 -10.30
N VAL A 130 -18.14 -3.00 -9.77
CA VAL A 130 -18.13 -1.54 -9.92
C VAL A 130 -17.86 -1.08 -11.37
N GLY A 131 -17.32 -1.95 -12.22
CA GLY A 131 -17.03 -1.66 -13.62
C GLY A 131 -15.56 -1.36 -13.93
N LYS A 132 -14.61 -1.82 -13.09
CA LYS A 132 -13.17 -1.67 -13.34
C LYS A 132 -12.78 -2.11 -14.75
N GLY A 133 -13.08 -3.37 -15.12
CA GLY A 133 -12.74 -3.90 -16.43
C GLY A 133 -13.35 -3.14 -17.61
N THR A 134 -14.54 -2.53 -17.44
CA THR A 134 -15.15 -1.69 -18.46
C THR A 134 -14.38 -0.37 -18.63
N VAL A 135 -13.98 0.27 -17.52
CA VAL A 135 -13.17 1.49 -17.54
C VAL A 135 -11.79 1.18 -18.13
N SER A 136 -11.16 0.08 -17.74
CA SER A 136 -9.85 -0.35 -18.25
C SER A 136 -9.90 -0.66 -19.75
N ALA A 137 -10.94 -1.36 -20.21
CA ALA A 137 -11.14 -1.63 -21.64
C ALA A 137 -11.30 -0.33 -22.45
N TYR A 138 -12.09 0.62 -21.93
CA TYR A 138 -12.24 1.93 -22.54
C TYR A 138 -10.91 2.71 -22.59
N ILE A 139 -10.12 2.69 -21.51
CA ILE A 139 -8.79 3.33 -21.48
C ILE A 139 -7.87 2.69 -22.53
N ARG A 140 -7.84 1.37 -22.61
CA ARG A 140 -7.02 0.65 -23.61
C ARG A 140 -7.35 1.06 -25.05
N GLU A 141 -8.63 1.29 -25.33
CA GLU A 141 -9.11 1.64 -26.68
C GLU A 141 -8.87 3.12 -27.01
N GLN A 142 -9.14 4.03 -26.06
CA GLN A 142 -9.17 5.46 -26.30
C GLN A 142 -7.86 6.19 -25.95
N TYR A 143 -6.98 5.58 -25.13
CA TYR A 143 -5.73 6.16 -24.64
C TYR A 143 -4.56 5.19 -24.84
N PRO A 144 -4.09 4.98 -26.09
CA PRO A 144 -3.06 3.99 -26.43
C PRO A 144 -1.68 4.28 -25.82
N ASP A 145 -1.46 5.50 -25.29
CA ASP A 145 -0.27 5.92 -24.55
C ASP A 145 -0.27 5.47 -23.07
N VAL A 146 -1.38 4.85 -22.61
CA VAL A 146 -1.47 4.23 -21.29
C VAL A 146 -1.27 2.72 -21.41
N ASN A 147 -0.16 2.25 -20.89
CA ASN A 147 0.18 0.84 -20.85
C ASN A 147 -0.59 0.12 -19.73
N LEU A 148 -1.55 -0.72 -20.09
CA LEU A 148 -2.27 -1.55 -19.11
C LEU A 148 -1.48 -2.81 -18.83
N SER A 149 -1.22 -3.07 -17.53
CA SER A 149 -0.54 -4.29 -17.11
C SER A 149 -1.33 -5.55 -17.48
N VAL A 150 -0.59 -6.60 -17.81
CA VAL A 150 -1.13 -7.95 -18.01
C VAL A 150 -0.79 -8.78 -16.77
N SER A 151 -1.81 -9.24 -16.04
CA SER A 151 -1.63 -10.07 -14.85
C SER A 151 -1.36 -11.53 -15.20
N ALA A 152 -0.59 -12.21 -14.37
CA ALA A 152 -0.50 -13.67 -14.38
C ALA A 152 -1.65 -14.29 -13.57
N THR A 153 -2.12 -15.47 -13.98
CA THR A 153 -3.18 -16.20 -13.28
C THR A 153 -3.02 -17.71 -13.41
N THR A 154 -3.39 -18.44 -12.34
CA THR A 154 -3.50 -19.91 -12.37
C THR A 154 -4.84 -20.42 -12.90
N ARG A 155 -5.76 -19.49 -13.23
CA ARG A 155 -7.03 -19.81 -13.86
C ARG A 155 -6.82 -20.23 -15.32
N LYS A 156 -7.53 -21.25 -15.77
CA LYS A 156 -7.55 -21.61 -17.19
C LYS A 156 -8.18 -20.50 -18.05
N PRO A 157 -7.70 -20.29 -19.29
CA PRO A 157 -8.29 -19.31 -20.20
C PRO A 157 -9.77 -19.62 -20.47
N ARG A 158 -10.57 -18.57 -20.58
CA ARG A 158 -11.95 -18.64 -21.06
C ARG A 158 -11.99 -18.55 -22.59
N PRO A 159 -13.09 -18.96 -23.25
CA PRO A 159 -13.24 -18.77 -24.68
C PRO A 159 -13.01 -17.29 -25.07
N GLY A 160 -12.11 -17.08 -26.04
CA GLY A 160 -11.75 -15.75 -26.53
C GLY A 160 -10.62 -15.04 -25.76
N GLU A 161 -10.16 -15.58 -24.64
CA GLU A 161 -8.96 -15.04 -23.95
C GLU A 161 -7.68 -15.55 -24.62
N VAL A 162 -6.70 -14.65 -24.76
CA VAL A 162 -5.41 -14.90 -25.41
C VAL A 162 -4.30 -14.69 -24.39
N ASP A 163 -3.39 -15.67 -24.32
CA ASP A 163 -2.20 -15.61 -23.44
C ASP A 163 -1.30 -14.42 -23.82
N GLY A 164 -0.76 -13.75 -22.79
CA GLY A 164 0.07 -12.56 -22.94
C GLY A 164 -0.70 -11.28 -23.33
N VAL A 165 -2.01 -11.37 -23.62
CA VAL A 165 -2.86 -10.23 -23.97
C VAL A 165 -3.87 -9.93 -22.87
N HIS A 166 -4.62 -10.95 -22.44
CA HIS A 166 -5.62 -10.83 -21.38
C HIS A 166 -5.01 -11.16 -20.03
N TYR A 167 -4.26 -12.27 -19.98
CA TYR A 167 -3.49 -12.76 -18.85
C TYR A 167 -2.28 -13.53 -19.34
N TYR A 168 -1.25 -13.67 -18.46
CA TYR A 168 -0.29 -14.76 -18.57
C TYR A 168 -0.88 -15.96 -17.83
N PHE A 169 -1.29 -16.99 -18.56
CA PHE A 169 -1.87 -18.20 -17.98
C PHE A 169 -0.76 -19.16 -17.60
N VAL A 170 -0.50 -19.28 -16.29
CA VAL A 170 0.57 -20.09 -15.72
C VAL A 170 -0.02 -21.20 -14.84
N ASP A 171 0.75 -22.25 -14.61
CA ASP A 171 0.38 -23.27 -13.63
C ASP A 171 0.77 -22.84 -12.20
N ASP A 172 0.35 -23.66 -11.22
CA ASP A 172 0.64 -23.37 -9.82
C ASP A 172 2.13 -23.40 -9.49
N ALA A 173 2.90 -24.30 -10.14
CA ALA A 173 4.33 -24.43 -9.91
C ALA A 173 5.10 -23.19 -10.41
N GLU A 174 4.73 -22.69 -11.59
CA GLU A 174 5.30 -21.47 -12.14
C GLU A 174 4.91 -20.24 -11.31
N PHE A 175 3.66 -20.16 -10.86
CA PHE A 175 3.23 -19.05 -9.98
C PHE A 175 3.99 -19.06 -8.65
N ASP A 176 4.23 -20.25 -8.05
CA ASP A 176 5.05 -20.41 -6.87
C ASP A 176 6.50 -19.99 -7.10
N ARG A 177 7.06 -20.29 -8.29
CA ARG A 177 8.38 -19.81 -8.68
C ARG A 177 8.41 -18.27 -8.71
N MET A 178 7.45 -17.66 -9.39
CA MET A 178 7.35 -16.19 -9.48
C MET A 178 7.29 -15.52 -8.09
N ILE A 179 6.56 -16.12 -7.14
CA ILE A 179 6.52 -15.63 -5.75
C ILE A 179 7.89 -15.75 -5.09
N ARG A 180 8.53 -16.93 -5.16
CA ARG A 180 9.84 -17.17 -4.51
C ARG A 180 10.92 -16.25 -5.06
N GLU A 181 10.92 -16.00 -6.37
CA GLU A 181 11.90 -15.17 -7.06
C GLU A 181 11.56 -13.68 -7.03
N ARG A 182 10.43 -13.32 -6.36
CA ARG A 182 9.94 -11.94 -6.22
C ARG A 182 9.69 -11.25 -7.57
N GLU A 183 9.24 -12.01 -8.53
CA GLU A 183 8.88 -11.54 -9.87
C GLU A 183 7.48 -10.92 -9.93
N LEU A 184 6.70 -11.01 -8.86
CA LEU A 184 5.40 -10.36 -8.74
C LEU A 184 5.49 -9.07 -7.92
N LEU A 185 4.88 -8.01 -8.43
CA LEU A 185 4.72 -6.74 -7.72
C LEU A 185 3.70 -6.88 -6.60
N GLU A 186 2.61 -7.59 -6.90
CA GLU A 186 1.55 -7.97 -5.97
C GLU A 186 0.96 -9.31 -6.40
N TRP A 187 0.30 -10.01 -5.48
CA TRP A 187 -0.50 -11.19 -5.80
C TRP A 187 -1.57 -11.44 -4.75
N ALA A 188 -2.66 -12.10 -5.17
CA ALA A 188 -3.76 -12.49 -4.31
C ALA A 188 -4.39 -13.80 -4.74
N THR A 189 -5.00 -14.51 -3.79
CA THR A 189 -5.91 -15.63 -4.07
C THR A 189 -7.34 -15.12 -4.09
N VAL A 190 -8.00 -15.26 -5.22
CA VAL A 190 -9.35 -14.75 -5.43
C VAL A 190 -10.35 -15.93 -5.42
N HIS A 191 -11.46 -15.75 -4.70
CA HIS A 191 -12.52 -16.77 -4.56
C HIS A 191 -12.02 -18.15 -4.08
N ASN A 192 -10.98 -18.16 -3.22
CA ASN A 192 -10.36 -19.36 -2.62
C ASN A 192 -9.90 -20.44 -3.64
N SER A 193 -9.71 -20.09 -4.92
CA SER A 193 -9.42 -21.06 -5.96
C SER A 193 -8.30 -20.67 -6.91
N TYR A 194 -8.25 -19.43 -7.36
CA TYR A 194 -7.30 -19.00 -8.37
C TYR A 194 -6.42 -17.87 -7.86
N ARG A 195 -5.16 -17.91 -8.28
CA ARG A 195 -4.18 -16.87 -7.97
C ARG A 195 -4.06 -15.89 -9.13
N TYR A 196 -3.92 -14.63 -8.78
CA TYR A 196 -3.66 -13.54 -9.71
C TYR A 196 -2.48 -12.73 -9.16
N GLY A 197 -1.66 -12.18 -10.04
CA GLY A 197 -0.55 -11.33 -9.64
C GLY A 197 -0.02 -10.52 -10.82
N THR A 198 0.58 -9.40 -10.54
CA THR A 198 1.15 -8.51 -11.56
C THR A 198 2.64 -8.80 -11.71
N PRO A 199 3.12 -9.29 -12.86
CA PRO A 199 4.55 -9.46 -13.13
C PRO A 199 5.29 -8.11 -13.02
N ARG A 200 6.29 -8.06 -12.17
CA ARG A 200 7.06 -6.85 -11.87
C ARG A 200 7.96 -6.39 -13.02
N PRO A 201 8.72 -7.28 -13.71
CA PRO A 201 9.69 -6.83 -14.71
C PRO A 201 9.12 -6.02 -15.88
N PRO A 202 7.92 -6.33 -16.43
CA PRO A 202 7.31 -5.46 -17.44
C PRO A 202 6.98 -4.06 -16.92
N ILE A 203 6.51 -3.95 -15.66
CA ILE A 203 6.16 -2.68 -15.04
C ILE A 203 7.40 -1.82 -14.83
N ASP A 204 8.46 -2.39 -14.24
CA ASP A 204 9.72 -1.69 -14.00
C ASP A 204 10.29 -1.16 -15.33
N ARG A 205 10.32 -1.97 -16.41
CA ARG A 205 10.81 -1.54 -17.73
C ARG A 205 9.99 -0.39 -18.32
N ALA A 206 8.67 -0.46 -18.23
CA ALA A 206 7.80 0.59 -18.77
C ALA A 206 7.99 1.92 -17.99
N LEU A 207 8.09 1.85 -16.67
CA LEU A 207 8.35 3.02 -15.83
C LEU A 207 9.74 3.63 -16.07
N ASP A 208 10.77 2.79 -16.24
CA ASP A 208 12.13 3.23 -16.58
C ASP A 208 12.18 3.92 -17.96
N ALA A 209 11.37 3.43 -18.90
CA ALA A 209 11.18 4.08 -20.21
C ALA A 209 10.35 5.38 -20.14
N GLY A 210 9.82 5.70 -18.95
CA GLY A 210 8.99 6.89 -18.74
C GLY A 210 7.56 6.74 -19.22
N GLU A 211 7.09 5.53 -19.50
CA GLU A 211 5.73 5.26 -19.94
C GLU A 211 4.71 5.42 -18.79
N ARG A 212 3.46 5.64 -19.17
CA ARG A 212 2.30 5.65 -18.25
C ARG A 212 1.80 4.22 -18.07
N VAL A 213 1.74 3.76 -16.84
CA VAL A 213 1.36 2.38 -16.51
C VAL A 213 0.12 2.36 -15.63
N MET A 214 -0.90 1.59 -16.02
CA MET A 214 -2.09 1.36 -15.22
C MET A 214 -2.19 -0.12 -14.79
N LEU A 215 -2.42 -0.33 -13.50
CA LEU A 215 -2.78 -1.64 -12.95
C LEU A 215 -4.28 -1.68 -12.67
N GLU A 216 -4.96 -2.76 -13.05
CA GLU A 216 -6.31 -3.08 -12.62
C GLU A 216 -6.25 -4.28 -11.68
N ILE A 217 -6.41 -4.05 -10.38
CA ILE A 217 -6.23 -5.06 -9.34
C ILE A 217 -7.30 -4.97 -8.25
N ASP A 218 -7.31 -5.92 -7.34
CA ASP A 218 -8.18 -5.90 -6.17
C ASP A 218 -7.60 -5.06 -5.01
N LEU A 219 -8.32 -4.97 -3.90
CA LEU A 219 -7.89 -4.21 -2.73
C LEU A 219 -6.62 -4.77 -2.09
N GLN A 220 -6.48 -6.10 -2.06
CA GLN A 220 -5.33 -6.75 -1.47
C GLN A 220 -4.06 -6.44 -2.28
N GLY A 221 -4.16 -6.52 -3.60
CA GLY A 221 -3.09 -6.14 -4.52
C GLY A 221 -2.74 -4.65 -4.41
N ALA A 222 -3.75 -3.76 -4.36
CA ALA A 222 -3.52 -2.33 -4.21
C ALA A 222 -2.73 -1.97 -2.93
N ARG A 223 -3.00 -2.67 -1.82
CA ARG A 223 -2.25 -2.50 -0.58
C ARG A 223 -0.79 -2.95 -0.72
N GLN A 224 -0.54 -4.05 -1.44
CA GLN A 224 0.83 -4.52 -1.72
C GLN A 224 1.59 -3.54 -2.62
N VAL A 225 0.94 -3.03 -3.68
CA VAL A 225 1.54 -2.00 -4.53
C VAL A 225 1.85 -0.73 -3.74
N ARG A 226 0.96 -0.31 -2.84
CA ARG A 226 1.22 0.83 -1.93
C ARG A 226 2.51 0.66 -1.13
N ASP A 227 2.80 -0.57 -0.68
CA ASP A 227 3.99 -0.85 0.11
C ASP A 227 5.24 -0.99 -0.75
N ALA A 228 5.11 -1.56 -1.96
CA ALA A 228 6.22 -1.79 -2.87
C ALA A 228 6.60 -0.54 -3.69
N MET A 229 5.61 0.28 -4.08
CA MET A 229 5.73 1.47 -4.93
C MET A 229 4.92 2.63 -4.33
N PRO A 230 5.42 3.31 -3.29
CA PRO A 230 4.68 4.35 -2.58
C PRO A 230 4.37 5.59 -3.43
N GLU A 231 5.05 5.77 -4.57
CA GLU A 231 4.80 6.82 -5.55
C GLU A 231 3.58 6.56 -6.43
N ALA A 232 3.05 5.33 -6.47
CA ALA A 232 1.85 5.00 -7.22
C ALA A 232 0.64 5.77 -6.71
N VAL A 233 -0.18 6.28 -7.63
CA VAL A 233 -1.49 6.86 -7.31
C VAL A 233 -2.53 5.75 -7.28
N LEU A 234 -3.10 5.51 -6.11
CA LEU A 234 -4.16 4.51 -5.93
C LEU A 234 -5.53 5.17 -6.08
N VAL A 235 -6.28 4.67 -7.04
CA VAL A 235 -7.63 5.15 -7.38
C VAL A 235 -8.66 4.12 -6.93
N PHE A 236 -9.65 4.57 -6.18
CA PHE A 236 -10.80 3.77 -5.81
C PHE A 236 -11.99 4.12 -6.68
N LEU A 237 -12.44 3.16 -7.49
CA LEU A 237 -13.63 3.32 -8.31
C LEU A 237 -14.87 3.05 -7.46
N LEU A 238 -15.77 4.02 -7.42
CA LEU A 238 -17.05 3.95 -6.69
C LEU A 238 -18.21 3.71 -7.65
N PRO A 239 -19.25 2.98 -7.23
CA PRO A 239 -20.52 2.96 -7.96
C PRO A 239 -21.23 4.30 -7.79
N PRO A 240 -22.15 4.67 -8.69
CA PRO A 240 -22.97 5.87 -8.52
C PRO A 240 -23.80 5.82 -7.24
N THR A 241 -24.38 4.67 -6.94
CA THR A 241 -25.14 4.39 -5.72
C THR A 241 -24.95 2.95 -5.26
N TRP A 242 -25.28 2.66 -4.00
CA TRP A 242 -25.28 1.29 -3.47
C TRP A 242 -26.26 0.39 -4.24
N GLU A 243 -27.43 0.88 -4.56
CA GLU A 243 -28.49 0.15 -5.28
C GLU A 243 -28.00 -0.26 -6.68
N GLU A 244 -27.25 0.61 -7.35
CA GLU A 244 -26.65 0.29 -8.65
C GLU A 244 -25.62 -0.82 -8.55
N LEU A 245 -24.77 -0.81 -7.50
CA LEU A 245 -23.82 -1.88 -7.25
C LEU A 245 -24.54 -3.19 -6.97
N VAL A 246 -25.56 -3.18 -6.13
CA VAL A 246 -26.38 -4.34 -5.81
C VAL A 246 -27.03 -4.91 -7.10
N ARG A 247 -27.59 -4.06 -7.93
CA ARG A 247 -28.18 -4.47 -9.21
C ARG A 247 -27.17 -5.18 -10.13
N ARG A 248 -25.95 -4.65 -10.20
CA ARG A 248 -24.85 -5.25 -11.00
C ARG A 248 -24.34 -6.57 -10.41
N LEU A 249 -24.32 -6.70 -9.09
CA LEU A 249 -23.91 -7.89 -8.38
C LEU A 249 -24.90 -9.05 -8.55
N ILE A 250 -26.21 -8.73 -8.42
CA ILE A 250 -27.30 -9.71 -8.47
C ILE A 250 -27.78 -9.99 -9.92
N GLY A 251 -27.55 -9.06 -10.83
CA GLY A 251 -28.18 -8.99 -12.17
C GLY A 251 -27.85 -10.12 -13.16
N ARG A 252 -27.08 -11.15 -12.75
CA ARG A 252 -26.85 -12.35 -13.58
C ARG A 252 -27.74 -13.54 -13.20
N GLY A 253 -28.52 -13.47 -12.12
CA GLY A 253 -29.66 -14.34 -11.82
C GLY A 253 -29.39 -15.84 -11.62
N THR A 254 -28.12 -16.27 -11.61
CA THR A 254 -27.75 -17.68 -11.57
C THR A 254 -27.24 -18.14 -10.19
N GLU A 255 -27.26 -17.27 -9.19
CA GLU A 255 -26.60 -17.51 -7.90
C GLU A 255 -27.63 -17.77 -6.79
N SER A 256 -27.24 -18.59 -5.80
CA SER A 256 -28.09 -18.85 -4.64
C SER A 256 -28.23 -17.59 -3.77
N PRO A 257 -29.29 -17.46 -2.95
CA PRO A 257 -29.47 -16.34 -2.03
C PRO A 257 -28.29 -16.18 -1.06
N GLU A 258 -27.68 -17.30 -0.63
CA GLU A 258 -26.53 -17.30 0.28
C GLU A 258 -25.27 -16.75 -0.41
N GLU A 259 -25.09 -17.04 -1.68
CA GLU A 259 -23.96 -16.53 -2.46
C GLU A 259 -24.13 -15.03 -2.75
N GLN A 260 -25.34 -14.59 -3.06
CA GLN A 260 -25.66 -13.18 -3.20
C GLN A 260 -25.39 -12.41 -1.90
N ALA A 261 -25.81 -12.94 -0.73
CA ALA A 261 -25.57 -12.32 0.56
C ALA A 261 -24.06 -12.18 0.83
N ARG A 262 -23.27 -13.22 0.60
CA ARG A 262 -21.80 -13.17 0.75
C ARG A 262 -21.16 -12.12 -0.15
N ARG A 263 -21.60 -11.98 -1.41
CA ARG A 263 -21.08 -10.96 -2.32
C ARG A 263 -21.42 -9.54 -1.87
N LEU A 264 -22.63 -9.33 -1.35
CA LEU A 264 -23.06 -8.04 -0.82
C LEU A 264 -22.23 -7.65 0.42
N ASP A 265 -21.96 -8.61 1.32
CA ASP A 265 -21.14 -8.34 2.49
C ASP A 265 -19.68 -8.08 2.10
N THR A 266 -19.13 -8.82 1.13
CA THR A 266 -17.80 -8.53 0.56
C THR A 266 -17.77 -7.12 -0.01
N ALA A 267 -18.77 -6.71 -0.80
CA ALA A 267 -18.82 -5.37 -1.39
C ALA A 267 -18.90 -4.24 -0.34
N LYS A 268 -19.59 -4.46 0.79
CA LYS A 268 -19.59 -3.50 1.92
C LYS A 268 -18.20 -3.35 2.54
N VAL A 269 -17.51 -4.46 2.76
CA VAL A 269 -16.13 -4.47 3.28
C VAL A 269 -15.18 -3.78 2.31
N GLU A 270 -15.32 -4.06 1.01
CA GLU A 270 -14.54 -3.42 -0.03
C GLU A 270 -14.79 -1.90 -0.08
N LEU A 271 -16.05 -1.45 -0.02
CA LEU A 271 -16.41 -0.03 -0.01
C LEU A 271 -15.87 0.71 1.22
N ALA A 272 -15.82 0.05 2.38
CA ALA A 272 -15.27 0.65 3.60
C ALA A 272 -13.76 0.97 3.49
N ALA A 273 -13.05 0.34 2.54
CA ALA A 273 -11.62 0.57 2.32
C ALA A 273 -11.32 1.82 1.46
N GLN A 274 -12.33 2.54 0.96
CA GLN A 274 -12.16 3.69 0.07
C GLN A 274 -11.23 4.79 0.62
N ASP A 275 -11.17 4.96 1.94
CA ASP A 275 -10.32 5.96 2.60
C ASP A 275 -8.82 5.58 2.62
N GLU A 276 -8.47 4.36 2.22
CA GLU A 276 -7.08 3.92 2.04
C GLU A 276 -6.48 4.41 0.72
N PHE A 277 -7.30 4.96 -0.18
CA PHE A 277 -6.92 5.37 -1.53
C PHE A 277 -6.67 6.88 -1.63
N ASP A 278 -5.87 7.28 -2.63
CA ASP A 278 -5.51 8.68 -2.83
C ASP A 278 -6.63 9.47 -3.49
N VAL A 279 -7.32 8.82 -4.44
CA VAL A 279 -8.38 9.43 -5.25
C VAL A 279 -9.59 8.50 -5.29
N ARG A 280 -10.78 9.08 -5.21
CA ARG A 280 -12.06 8.40 -5.40
C ARG A 280 -12.72 8.91 -6.67
N ILE A 281 -13.12 7.99 -7.55
CA ILE A 281 -13.78 8.32 -8.81
C ILE A 281 -15.13 7.57 -8.85
N VAL A 282 -16.22 8.31 -9.10
CA VAL A 282 -17.55 7.71 -9.23
C VAL A 282 -17.77 7.29 -10.69
N ASN A 283 -18.02 6.00 -10.92
CA ASN A 283 -18.31 5.44 -12.24
C ASN A 283 -19.80 5.58 -12.58
N SER A 284 -20.23 6.82 -12.82
CA SER A 284 -21.56 7.12 -13.36
C SER A 284 -21.60 7.03 -14.87
N ASP A 285 -20.47 7.37 -15.53
CA ASP A 285 -20.25 7.28 -16.98
C ASP A 285 -18.81 6.79 -17.21
N VAL A 286 -18.66 5.78 -18.06
CA VAL A 286 -17.37 5.10 -18.29
C VAL A 286 -16.32 6.04 -18.88
N GLY A 287 -16.71 6.86 -19.87
CA GLY A 287 -15.79 7.78 -20.53
C GLY A 287 -15.30 8.89 -19.59
N THR A 288 -16.21 9.40 -18.75
CA THR A 288 -15.88 10.40 -17.73
C THR A 288 -14.95 9.82 -16.66
N ALA A 289 -15.25 8.61 -16.15
CA ALA A 289 -14.40 7.94 -15.18
C ALA A 289 -13.02 7.61 -15.76
N ALA A 290 -12.96 7.12 -16.99
CA ALA A 290 -11.70 6.85 -17.69
C ALA A 290 -10.83 8.10 -17.84
N ARG A 291 -11.43 9.22 -18.25
CA ARG A 291 -10.72 10.51 -18.37
C ARG A 291 -10.14 10.94 -17.02
N GLN A 292 -10.94 10.88 -15.95
CA GLN A 292 -10.48 11.23 -14.60
C GLN A 292 -9.32 10.34 -14.13
N VAL A 293 -9.29 9.06 -14.50
CA VAL A 293 -8.14 8.18 -14.23
C VAL A 293 -6.92 8.60 -15.04
N VAL A 294 -7.08 8.89 -16.33
CA VAL A 294 -5.97 9.29 -17.20
C VAL A 294 -5.38 10.64 -16.80
N ASP A 295 -6.19 11.58 -16.34
CA ASP A 295 -5.75 12.89 -15.85
C ASP A 295 -4.84 12.81 -14.59
N LEU A 296 -4.77 11.64 -13.94
CA LEU A 296 -3.89 11.42 -12.79
C LEU A 296 -2.46 11.03 -13.19
N PHE A 297 -2.23 10.73 -14.46
CA PHE A 297 -0.86 10.50 -14.92
C PHE A 297 -0.09 11.80 -15.04
N SER A 298 1.19 11.79 -14.62
CA SER A 298 2.10 12.89 -14.95
C SER A 298 2.26 13.00 -16.46
N ALA A 299 2.53 14.21 -16.93
CA ALA A 299 2.89 14.41 -18.33
C ALA A 299 4.06 13.51 -18.75
N PRO A 300 4.07 13.01 -19.99
CA PRO A 300 5.17 12.21 -20.50
C PRO A 300 6.51 12.94 -20.48
#